data_7805c449a8aa63559da83caadbb652ee
#
_entry.id   7805c449a8aa63559da83caadbb652ee
#
_cell.length_a   1.000
_cell.length_b   1.000
_cell.length_c   1.000
_cell.angle_alpha   90.00
_cell.angle_beta   90.00
_cell.angle_gamma   90.00
#
_symmetry.space_group_name_H-M   'P 1'
#
loop_
_entity.id
_entity.type
_entity.pdbx_description
1 polymer ?
#
loop_
_entity_poly.entity_id
_entity_poly.type
_entity_poly.pdbx_seq_one_letter_code
_entity_poly.pdbx_strand_id
1 'polypeptide(L)' 'MNLLKRGSSNNDVTVFEILMAKLGYYSGSIDTKYGTGCIRACENFQTNYGLTVDGMCGKNTWNKLFSLGIR' A
#
# COMPACT_ATOMS: atom_id res chain seq x y z
N MET A 1 -5.89 -10.74 1.95
CA MET A 1 -5.14 -10.01 0.90
C MET A 1 -3.72 -10.57 0.81
N ASN A 2 -3.13 -10.52 -0.37
CA ASN A 2 -1.77 -10.97 -0.56
C ASN A 2 -0.76 -10.01 0.07
N LEU A 3 0.35 -10.55 0.55
CA LEU A 3 1.51 -9.73 0.88
C LEU A 3 2.01 -9.07 -0.40
N LEU A 4 2.19 -7.75 -0.35
CA LEU A 4 2.72 -6.99 -1.49
C LEU A 4 4.13 -6.51 -1.17
N LYS A 5 5.04 -6.80 -2.07
CA LYS A 5 6.44 -6.40 -1.98
C LYS A 5 6.96 -6.11 -3.38
N ARG A 6 8.19 -5.60 -3.45
CA ARG A 6 8.81 -5.31 -4.76
C ARG A 6 8.69 -6.52 -5.67
N GLY A 7 8.17 -6.29 -6.85
CA GLY A 7 7.97 -7.33 -7.86
C GLY A 7 6.62 -8.01 -7.82
N SER A 8 5.79 -7.75 -6.82
CA SER A 8 4.43 -8.29 -6.81
C SER A 8 3.65 -7.76 -8.00
N SER A 9 2.89 -8.63 -8.64
CA SER A 9 2.10 -8.30 -9.81
C SER A 9 0.77 -9.04 -9.74
N ASN A 10 -0.26 -8.37 -9.22
CA ASN A 10 -1.59 -8.96 -9.07
C ASN A 10 -2.62 -7.85 -8.81
N ASN A 11 -3.88 -8.23 -8.74
CA ASN A 11 -4.97 -7.27 -8.56
C ASN A 11 -4.97 -6.60 -7.18
N ASP A 12 -4.38 -7.22 -6.18
CA ASP A 12 -4.29 -6.62 -4.86
C ASP A 12 -3.40 -5.37 -4.89
N VAL A 13 -2.42 -5.32 -5.80
CA VAL A 13 -1.61 -4.12 -6.00
C VAL A 13 -2.50 -2.95 -6.44
N THR A 14 -3.42 -3.22 -7.36
CA THR A 14 -4.37 -2.19 -7.80
C THR A 14 -5.21 -1.68 -6.64
N VAL A 15 -5.72 -2.57 -5.81
CA VAL A 15 -6.48 -2.19 -4.61
C VAL A 15 -5.64 -1.32 -3.69
N PHE A 16 -4.40 -1.73 -3.43
CA PHE A 16 -3.46 -0.98 -2.61
C PHE A 16 -3.26 0.44 -3.15
N GLU A 17 -3.00 0.54 -4.46
CA GLU A 17 -2.74 1.84 -5.10
C GLU A 17 -3.94 2.77 -5.01
N ILE A 18 -5.13 2.25 -5.26
CA ILE A 18 -6.37 3.05 -5.19
C ILE A 18 -6.57 3.57 -3.77
N LEU A 19 -6.41 2.71 -2.77
CA LEU A 19 -6.60 3.11 -1.37
C LEU A 19 -5.54 4.12 -0.93
N MET A 20 -4.29 3.90 -1.30
CA MET A 20 -3.21 4.83 -0.97
C MET A 20 -3.37 6.16 -1.68
N ALA A 21 -3.88 6.15 -2.92
CA ALA A 21 -4.16 7.38 -3.65
C ALA A 21 -5.26 8.19 -2.95
N LYS A 22 -6.31 7.52 -2.49
CA LYS A 22 -7.39 8.19 -1.75
C LYS A 22 -6.90 8.85 -0.47
N LEU A 23 -5.92 8.25 0.18
CA LEU A 23 -5.33 8.77 1.40
C LEU A 23 -4.22 9.79 1.13
N GLY A 24 -3.82 9.97 -0.11
CA GLY A 24 -2.81 10.94 -0.49
C GLY A 24 -1.37 10.43 -0.43
N TYR A 25 -1.16 9.13 -0.28
CA TYR A 25 0.19 8.57 -0.21
C TYR A 25 0.74 8.13 -1.56
N TYR A 26 -0.14 7.85 -2.52
CA TYR A 26 0.28 7.35 -3.82
C TYR A 26 -0.22 8.27 -4.94
N SER A 27 0.69 8.71 -5.80
CA SER A 27 0.35 9.61 -6.91
C SER A 27 0.73 9.04 -8.28
N GLY A 28 1.22 7.81 -8.33
CA GLY A 28 1.60 7.18 -9.58
C GLY A 28 0.42 6.62 -10.35
N SER A 29 0.72 5.94 -11.45
CA SER A 29 -0.30 5.27 -12.26
C SER A 29 -0.89 4.08 -11.52
N ILE A 30 -2.18 3.87 -11.71
CA ILE A 30 -2.86 2.70 -11.13
C ILE A 30 -2.62 1.51 -12.07
N ASP A 31 -1.93 0.50 -11.57
CA ASP A 31 -1.61 -0.70 -12.32
C ASP A 31 -1.58 -1.91 -11.38
N THR A 32 -1.01 -3.02 -11.84
CA THR A 32 -0.93 -4.25 -11.03
C THR A 32 0.48 -4.52 -10.54
N LYS A 33 1.40 -3.56 -10.66
CA LYS A 33 2.81 -3.78 -10.36
C LYS A 33 3.25 -2.98 -9.14
N TYR A 34 3.81 -3.67 -8.17
CA TYR A 34 4.30 -3.06 -6.94
C TYR A 34 5.74 -2.59 -7.16
N GLY A 35 5.88 -1.35 -7.57
CA GLY A 35 7.18 -0.75 -7.85
C GLY A 35 7.62 0.25 -6.80
N THR A 36 8.60 1.07 -7.16
CA THR A 36 9.19 2.05 -6.24
C THR A 36 8.16 3.02 -5.67
N GLY A 37 7.21 3.48 -6.48
CA GLY A 37 6.17 4.39 -6.00
C GLY A 37 5.29 3.75 -4.94
N CYS A 38 4.94 2.48 -5.11
CA CYS A 38 4.17 1.72 -4.12
C CYS A 38 4.95 1.55 -2.82
N ILE A 39 6.25 1.23 -2.94
CA ILE A 39 7.12 1.04 -1.77
C ILE A 39 7.19 2.33 -0.96
N ARG A 40 7.40 3.45 -1.61
CA ARG A 40 7.47 4.75 -0.93
C ARG A 40 6.15 5.11 -0.27
N ALA A 41 5.03 4.89 -0.96
CA ALA A 41 3.72 5.13 -0.38
C ALA A 41 3.51 4.27 0.86
N CYS A 42 3.89 3.00 0.78
CA CYS A 42 3.77 2.07 1.89
C CYS A 42 4.63 2.51 3.08
N GLU A 43 5.88 2.89 2.83
CA GLU A 43 6.78 3.36 3.89
C GLU A 43 6.25 4.60 4.59
N ASN A 44 5.77 5.58 3.83
CA ASN A 44 5.20 6.79 4.40
C ASN A 44 3.96 6.49 5.23
N PHE A 45 3.10 5.61 4.74
CA PHE A 45 1.91 5.18 5.46
C PHE A 45 2.29 4.48 6.77
N GLN A 46 3.23 3.54 6.69
CA GLN A 46 3.69 2.80 7.87
C GLN A 46 4.29 3.72 8.92
N THR A 47 5.07 4.71 8.48
CA THR A 47 5.67 5.70 9.38
C THR A 47 4.58 6.51 10.08
N ASN A 48 3.59 7.00 9.34
CA ASN A 48 2.54 7.84 9.91
C ASN A 48 1.66 7.11 10.90
N TYR A 49 1.49 5.81 10.73
CA TYR A 49 0.59 5.04 11.60
C TYR A 49 1.33 4.15 12.60
N GLY A 50 2.65 4.35 12.74
CA GLY A 50 3.43 3.64 13.76
C GLY A 50 3.59 2.15 13.50
N LEU A 51 3.53 1.73 12.24
CA LEU A 51 3.74 0.34 11.86
C LEU A 51 5.22 0.08 11.60
N THR A 52 5.60 -1.19 11.51
CA THR A 52 6.95 -1.55 11.08
C THR A 52 7.16 -1.04 9.66
N VAL A 53 8.21 -0.24 9.47
CA VAL A 53 8.48 0.38 8.16
C VAL A 53 9.39 -0.54 7.37
N ASP A 54 8.78 -1.39 6.55
CA ASP A 54 9.52 -2.34 5.71
C ASP A 54 9.20 -2.20 4.22
N GLY A 55 8.29 -1.31 3.86
CA GLY A 55 7.89 -1.11 2.47
C GLY A 55 7.05 -2.23 1.90
N MET A 56 6.66 -3.19 2.70
CA MET A 56 5.84 -4.31 2.28
C MET A 56 4.44 -4.19 2.88
N CYS A 57 3.43 -4.45 2.07
CA CYS A 57 2.05 -4.39 2.54
C CYS A 57 1.61 -5.78 2.99
N GLY A 58 1.91 -6.10 4.24
CA GLY A 58 1.50 -7.34 4.86
C GLY A 58 0.23 -7.18 5.67
N LYS A 59 -0.06 -8.17 6.50
CA LYS A 59 -1.30 -8.23 7.27
C LYS A 59 -1.55 -6.97 8.09
N ASN A 60 -0.56 -6.48 8.80
CA ASN A 60 -0.73 -5.33 9.68
C ASN A 60 -1.00 -4.06 8.88
N THR A 61 -0.31 -3.88 7.77
CA THR A 61 -0.51 -2.72 6.91
C THR A 61 -1.89 -2.78 6.25
N TRP A 62 -2.30 -3.94 5.75
CA TRP A 62 -3.63 -4.13 5.18
C TRP A 62 -4.72 -3.85 6.21
N ASN A 63 -4.57 -4.38 7.43
CA ASN A 63 -5.56 -4.18 8.49
C ASN A 63 -5.70 -2.70 8.82
N LYS A 64 -4.60 -1.98 8.93
CA LYS A 64 -4.65 -0.55 9.21
C LYS A 64 -5.30 0.21 8.07
N LEU A 65 -4.96 -0.13 6.84
CA LEU A 65 -5.51 0.52 5.66
C LEU A 65 -7.03 0.36 5.61
N PHE A 66 -7.53 -0.84 5.82
CA PHE A 66 -8.98 -1.07 5.86
C PHE A 66 -9.65 -0.42 7.07
N SER A 67 -8.96 -0.33 8.22
CA SER A 67 -9.54 0.27 9.42
C SER A 67 -9.78 1.77 9.28
N LEU A 68 -9.15 2.42 8.32
CA LEU A 68 -9.34 3.84 8.07
C LEU A 68 -10.66 4.16 7.38
N GLY A 69 -11.47 3.13 7.14
CA GLY A 69 -12.83 3.34 6.67
C GLY A 69 -12.95 3.80 5.23
N ILE A 70 -12.04 3.37 4.40
CA ILE A 70 -12.11 3.69 2.98
C ILE A 70 -13.18 2.81 2.37
N ARG A 71 -14.24 3.43 1.96
CA ARG A 71 -15.41 2.74 1.44
C ARG A 71 -15.88 3.35 0.15
#